data_931cbd260fb46f86c944bd7f607a8d1e
#
_entry.id   931cbd260fb46f86c944bd7f607a8d1e
#
_cell.length_a   1.000
_cell.length_b   1.000
_cell.length_c   1.000
_cell.angle_alpha   90.00
_cell.angle_beta   90.00
_cell.angle_gamma   90.00
#
_symmetry.space_group_name_H-M   'P 1'
#
loop_
_entity.id
_entity.type
_entity.pdbx_description
1 polymer ?
#
loop_
_entity_poly.entity_id
_entity_poly.type
_entity_poly.pdbx_seq_one_letter_code
_entity_poly.pdbx_strand_id
1 'polypeptide(L)'
;MKKALGKICLLFALAACGSIAYAQLPNEKFGKPSNLEWEYKGWGDAIDADAIVLCKTMKVTYELTDQFGSMTENVTELNADNMQFLGNNRIDESGIIVNYEIKLRTKILKSEGAKHANIDITYCDGDLAKNNNNFDEMTDLKVTVFTKNEKGKVEKKKINIADFKKDRVDDNYAVLHVVVPDVQPGSIVEYIYKIRSPRASFIYDWVFQEDIPTLRSKCELEIPAFLKFNMNVPINNLIKSNVEAGMITYDQNRSDLKAAKRCRTNHYTIVGDNILPEGQPLKQNQGGDNTKEQIKIANFTSQITEREQPAYLPNGVTHLKIQ
;
A
#
# COMPACT_ATOMS: atom_id res chain seq x y z
N MET A 1 6.09 -66.31 -27.46
CA MET A 1 6.39 -65.37 -26.34
C MET A 1 6.33 -63.94 -26.82
N LYS A 2 5.16 -63.36 -26.84
CA LYS A 2 4.87 -61.92 -27.10
C LYS A 2 3.61 -61.63 -26.33
N LYS A 3 3.68 -60.82 -25.27
CA LYS A 3 2.59 -60.07 -24.60
C LYS A 3 3.00 -59.82 -23.15
N ALA A 4 3.60 -58.67 -22.84
CA ALA A 4 3.56 -57.99 -21.56
C ALA A 4 4.51 -56.78 -21.59
N LEU A 5 4.18 -55.77 -22.39
CA LEU A 5 4.83 -54.47 -22.31
C LEU A 5 3.81 -53.42 -22.76
N GLY A 6 2.89 -53.03 -21.89
CA GLY A 6 1.87 -52.12 -22.33
C GLY A 6 0.88 -51.70 -21.25
N LYS A 7 1.28 -51.53 -19.99
CA LYS A 7 0.37 -51.00 -18.93
C LYS A 7 1.06 -50.23 -17.80
N ILE A 8 2.19 -49.60 -18.00
CA ILE A 8 2.86 -48.79 -16.92
C ILE A 8 3.06 -47.33 -17.30
N CYS A 9 2.47 -46.80 -18.36
CA CYS A 9 2.64 -45.39 -18.76
C CYS A 9 1.44 -44.48 -18.53
N LEU A 10 0.42 -44.87 -17.73
CA LEU A 10 -0.79 -44.06 -17.59
C LEU A 10 -1.09 -43.59 -16.15
N LEU A 11 -0.16 -43.64 -15.23
CA LEU A 11 -0.40 -43.23 -13.83
C LEU A 11 0.49 -42.09 -13.32
N PHE A 12 1.29 -41.46 -14.16
CA PHE A 12 2.11 -40.30 -13.78
C PHE A 12 1.66 -38.94 -14.31
N ALA A 13 0.53 -38.86 -15.01
CA ALA A 13 0.06 -37.60 -15.60
C ALA A 13 -0.98 -36.82 -14.76
N LEU A 14 -1.38 -37.32 -13.59
CA LEU A 14 -2.43 -36.65 -12.78
C LEU A 14 -1.92 -35.94 -11.51
N ALA A 15 -0.62 -36.02 -11.21
CA ALA A 15 -0.08 -35.34 -10.03
C ALA A 15 0.53 -33.95 -10.29
N ALA A 16 0.58 -33.49 -11.55
CA ALA A 16 1.23 -32.22 -11.91
C ALA A 16 0.24 -31.04 -12.07
N CYS A 17 -1.08 -31.25 -12.00
CA CYS A 17 -2.05 -30.17 -12.17
C CYS A 17 -2.45 -29.43 -10.89
N GLY A 18 -2.03 -29.89 -9.71
CA GLY A 18 -2.45 -29.27 -8.43
C GLY A 18 -1.65 -28.04 -7.98
N SER A 19 -0.43 -27.85 -8.49
CA SER A 19 0.49 -26.82 -7.97
C SER A 19 0.57 -25.54 -8.82
N ILE A 20 -0.05 -25.49 -10.00
CA ILE A 20 0.04 -24.32 -10.90
C ILE A 20 -1.06 -23.28 -10.59
N ALA A 21 -2.16 -23.67 -9.96
CA ALA A 21 -3.30 -22.77 -9.72
C ALA A 21 -3.04 -21.74 -8.60
N TYR A 22 -2.16 -22.02 -7.64
CA TYR A 22 -1.87 -21.09 -6.54
C TYR A 22 -0.87 -19.97 -6.90
N ALA A 23 -0.14 -20.10 -8.01
CA ALA A 23 0.84 -19.09 -8.43
C ALA A 23 0.22 -17.84 -9.08
N GLN A 24 -1.10 -17.80 -9.31
CA GLN A 24 -1.79 -16.70 -9.99
C GLN A 24 -2.68 -15.83 -9.07
N LEU A 25 -2.77 -16.13 -7.80
CA LEU A 25 -3.43 -15.28 -6.81
C LEU A 25 -2.41 -14.73 -5.82
N PRO A 26 -2.60 -13.48 -5.41
CA PRO A 26 -3.56 -12.49 -5.87
C PRO A 26 -3.13 -11.82 -7.19
N ASN A 27 -4.13 -11.34 -7.94
CA ASN A 27 -3.86 -10.54 -9.14
C ASN A 27 -3.60 -9.06 -8.75
N GLU A 28 -2.38 -8.60 -8.89
CA GLU A 28 -2.01 -7.20 -8.61
C GLU A 28 -2.40 -6.21 -9.72
N LYS A 29 -2.98 -6.71 -10.84
CA LYS A 29 -3.51 -5.85 -11.91
C LYS A 29 -4.94 -5.42 -11.59
N PHE A 30 -5.12 -4.14 -11.37
CA PHE A 30 -6.41 -3.53 -11.06
C PHE A 30 -7.21 -3.20 -12.35
N GLY A 31 -8.54 -3.05 -12.20
CA GLY A 31 -9.47 -2.74 -13.28
C GLY A 31 -10.14 -3.95 -13.94
N LYS A 32 -9.68 -5.17 -13.65
CA LYS A 32 -10.25 -6.41 -14.14
C LYS A 32 -9.96 -7.57 -13.17
N PRO A 33 -10.87 -7.91 -12.26
CA PRO A 33 -10.74 -9.09 -11.42
C PRO A 33 -10.57 -10.37 -12.25
N SER A 34 -9.69 -11.26 -11.82
CA SER A 34 -9.44 -12.55 -12.48
C SER A 34 -10.55 -13.56 -12.20
N ASN A 35 -10.64 -14.62 -13.00
CA ASN A 35 -11.60 -15.69 -12.75
C ASN A 35 -11.37 -16.37 -11.40
N LEU A 36 -10.12 -16.52 -10.99
CA LEU A 36 -9.78 -17.10 -9.69
C LEU A 36 -10.27 -16.23 -8.52
N GLU A 37 -10.18 -14.91 -8.63
CA GLU A 37 -10.71 -13.99 -7.63
C GLU A 37 -12.24 -14.06 -7.52
N TRP A 38 -12.94 -14.27 -8.64
CA TRP A 38 -14.39 -14.49 -8.63
C TRP A 38 -14.80 -15.76 -7.89
N GLU A 39 -14.02 -16.82 -8.00
CA GLU A 39 -14.32 -18.12 -7.38
C GLU A 39 -13.75 -18.23 -5.95
N TYR A 40 -12.88 -17.29 -5.54
CA TYR A 40 -12.20 -17.36 -4.27
C TYR A 40 -13.15 -17.15 -3.09
N LYS A 41 -13.12 -18.05 -2.10
CA LYS A 41 -14.00 -18.01 -0.92
C LYS A 41 -13.25 -17.90 0.41
N GLY A 42 -11.92 -17.83 0.38
CA GLY A 42 -11.07 -17.81 1.57
C GLY A 42 -10.16 -19.03 1.69
N TRP A 43 -9.46 -19.12 2.77
CA TRP A 43 -8.55 -20.20 3.11
C TRP A 43 -8.70 -20.55 4.60
N GLY A 44 -8.53 -21.84 4.98
CA GLY A 44 -8.47 -22.28 6.37
C GLY A 44 -9.47 -21.58 7.30
N ASP A 45 -8.97 -20.84 8.28
CA ASP A 45 -9.80 -20.12 9.26
C ASP A 45 -10.52 -18.88 8.67
N ALA A 46 -10.17 -18.47 7.44
CA ALA A 46 -10.81 -17.36 6.74
C ALA A 46 -11.97 -17.79 5.82
N ILE A 47 -12.33 -19.08 5.78
CA ILE A 47 -13.36 -19.60 4.86
C ILE A 47 -14.77 -19.09 5.16
N ASP A 48 -15.04 -18.74 6.42
CA ASP A 48 -16.33 -18.23 6.89
C ASP A 48 -16.40 -16.71 6.99
N ALA A 49 -15.39 -15.99 6.49
CA ALA A 49 -15.35 -14.56 6.51
C ALA A 49 -16.52 -13.92 5.76
N ASP A 50 -16.95 -12.74 6.20
CA ASP A 50 -18.01 -11.98 5.52
C ASP A 50 -17.51 -11.22 4.30
N ALA A 51 -16.23 -10.84 4.33
CA ALA A 51 -15.50 -10.20 3.23
C ALA A 51 -14.01 -10.57 3.31
N ILE A 52 -13.27 -10.40 2.22
CA ILE A 52 -11.83 -10.66 2.14
C ILE A 52 -11.17 -9.55 1.34
N VAL A 53 -10.09 -8.98 1.86
CA VAL A 53 -9.15 -8.19 1.06
C VAL A 53 -8.36 -9.13 0.17
N LEU A 54 -8.63 -9.12 -1.14
CA LEU A 54 -7.92 -9.96 -2.10
C LEU A 54 -6.51 -9.45 -2.32
N CYS A 55 -6.35 -8.13 -2.48
CA CYS A 55 -5.06 -7.49 -2.66
C CYS A 55 -5.12 -6.03 -2.22
N LYS A 56 -4.12 -5.61 -1.44
CA LYS A 56 -3.89 -4.20 -1.17
C LYS A 56 -2.42 -3.86 -1.35
N THR A 57 -2.16 -2.69 -1.95
CA THR A 57 -0.80 -2.23 -2.22
C THR A 57 -0.66 -0.76 -1.91
N MET A 58 0.48 -0.38 -1.33
CA MET A 58 0.96 0.98 -1.28
C MET A 58 2.30 1.03 -1.99
N LYS A 59 2.45 1.97 -2.91
CA LYS A 59 3.72 2.31 -3.52
C LYS A 59 4.07 3.75 -3.18
N VAL A 60 5.27 3.96 -2.62
CA VAL A 60 5.80 5.28 -2.27
C VAL A 60 7.01 5.56 -3.14
N THR A 61 7.01 6.71 -3.79
CA THR A 61 8.13 7.19 -4.59
C THR A 61 8.41 8.66 -4.28
N TYR A 62 9.63 9.08 -4.50
CA TYR A 62 10.08 10.45 -4.27
C TYR A 62 10.33 11.16 -5.61
N GLU A 63 9.84 12.37 -5.73
CA GLU A 63 10.11 13.30 -6.84
C GLU A 63 10.99 14.42 -6.31
N LEU A 64 12.14 14.63 -6.97
CA LEU A 64 13.05 15.74 -6.69
C LEU A 64 12.76 16.83 -7.70
N THR A 65 12.13 17.94 -7.24
CA THR A 65 11.70 19.03 -8.12
C THR A 65 12.86 19.96 -8.52
N ASP A 66 12.61 20.89 -9.42
CA ASP A 66 13.57 21.93 -9.82
C ASP A 66 14.03 22.79 -8.62
N GLN A 67 13.16 23.01 -7.63
CA GLN A 67 13.52 23.69 -6.39
C GLN A 67 14.63 22.93 -5.66
N PHE A 68 14.48 21.61 -5.47
CA PHE A 68 15.51 20.74 -4.89
C PHE A 68 16.79 20.78 -5.72
N GLY A 69 16.65 20.70 -7.04
CA GLY A 69 17.76 20.81 -7.99
C GLY A 69 18.55 22.10 -7.83
N SER A 70 17.87 23.24 -7.67
CA SER A 70 18.49 24.55 -7.45
C SER A 70 19.21 24.64 -6.11
N MET A 71 18.60 24.12 -5.04
CA MET A 71 19.20 24.10 -3.69
C MET A 71 20.45 23.22 -3.62
N THR A 72 20.55 22.19 -4.47
CA THR A 72 21.67 21.24 -4.49
C THR A 72 22.62 21.45 -5.65
N GLU A 73 22.59 22.59 -6.34
CA GLU A 73 23.38 22.86 -7.54
C GLU A 73 24.89 22.61 -7.33
N ASN A 74 25.42 23.04 -6.19
CA ASN A 74 26.85 22.93 -5.86
C ASN A 74 27.20 21.63 -5.11
N VAL A 75 26.24 20.71 -4.94
CA VAL A 75 26.47 19.44 -4.25
C VAL A 75 26.83 18.39 -5.27
N THR A 76 28.03 17.84 -5.14
CA THR A 76 28.54 16.80 -6.03
C THR A 76 27.99 15.42 -5.72
N GLU A 77 27.66 15.17 -4.44
CA GLU A 77 27.12 13.91 -3.96
C GLU A 77 26.04 14.16 -2.92
N LEU A 78 24.86 13.57 -3.11
CA LEU A 78 23.74 13.62 -2.18
C LEU A 78 23.87 12.48 -1.18
N ASN A 79 24.25 12.81 0.05
CA ASN A 79 24.31 11.90 1.17
C ASN A 79 23.73 12.57 2.43
N ALA A 80 23.50 11.79 3.50
CA ALA A 80 22.88 12.30 4.72
C ALA A 80 23.69 13.45 5.40
N ASP A 81 25.02 13.42 5.28
CA ASP A 81 25.89 14.44 5.89
C ASP A 81 25.82 15.74 5.10
N ASN A 82 25.76 15.65 3.77
CA ASN A 82 25.61 16.82 2.88
C ASN A 82 24.22 17.44 2.98
N MET A 83 23.19 16.69 3.36
CA MET A 83 21.85 17.23 3.60
C MET A 83 21.77 18.13 4.83
N GLN A 84 22.75 18.08 5.75
CA GLN A 84 22.80 18.99 6.91
C GLN A 84 22.97 20.45 6.49
N PHE A 85 23.53 20.74 5.31
CA PHE A 85 23.68 22.15 4.86
C PHE A 85 22.36 22.75 4.35
N LEU A 86 21.35 21.95 4.04
CA LEU A 86 20.00 22.48 3.85
C LEU A 86 19.53 23.22 5.10
N GLY A 87 20.36 23.15 6.17
CA GLY A 87 20.30 23.97 7.36
C GLY A 87 19.03 23.68 8.15
N ASN A 88 18.63 24.69 8.92
CA ASN A 88 17.34 24.67 9.60
C ASN A 88 16.15 24.78 8.61
N ASN A 89 16.41 24.79 7.29
CA ASN A 89 15.38 24.67 6.29
C ASN A 89 14.80 23.27 6.40
N ARG A 90 13.56 23.19 6.75
CA ARG A 90 12.81 21.96 6.89
C ARG A 90 12.92 21.18 5.59
N ILE A 91 13.24 19.92 5.67
CA ILE A 91 13.33 19.05 4.49
C ILE A 91 12.02 19.06 3.68
N ASP A 92 10.90 19.30 4.35
CA ASP A 92 9.58 19.45 3.77
C ASP A 92 9.41 20.78 2.96
N GLU A 93 10.39 21.69 3.03
CA GLU A 93 10.43 22.94 2.23
C GLU A 93 11.50 22.86 1.12
N SER A 94 12.17 21.72 0.97
CA SER A 94 13.28 21.54 0.03
C SER A 94 12.88 21.26 -1.42
N GLY A 95 11.58 21.14 -1.71
CA GLY A 95 11.10 20.75 -3.02
C GLY A 95 11.21 19.25 -3.30
N ILE A 96 11.22 18.44 -2.25
CA ILE A 96 11.09 16.99 -2.34
C ILE A 96 9.60 16.64 -2.16
N ILE A 97 9.06 15.88 -3.08
CA ILE A 97 7.65 15.45 -3.05
C ILE A 97 7.59 13.95 -2.86
N VAL A 98 6.71 13.50 -1.99
CA VAL A 98 6.38 12.09 -1.80
C VAL A 98 5.10 11.75 -2.55
N ASN A 99 5.16 10.77 -3.42
CA ASN A 99 4.02 10.28 -4.18
C ASN A 99 3.61 8.91 -3.65
N TYR A 100 2.35 8.80 -3.26
CA TYR A 100 1.72 7.55 -2.84
C TYR A 100 0.77 7.08 -3.93
N GLU A 101 0.83 5.81 -4.27
CA GLU A 101 -0.20 5.11 -5.04
C GLU A 101 -0.76 3.98 -4.20
N ILE A 102 -2.04 4.07 -3.85
CA ILE A 102 -2.73 3.09 -3.02
C ILE A 102 -3.78 2.38 -3.86
N LYS A 103 -3.81 1.05 -3.75
CA LYS A 103 -4.79 0.20 -4.41
C LYS A 103 -5.31 -0.83 -3.43
N LEU A 104 -6.62 -1.01 -3.42
CA LEU A 104 -7.31 -1.99 -2.58
C LEU A 104 -8.36 -2.72 -3.41
N ARG A 105 -8.43 -4.04 -3.28
CA ARG A 105 -9.47 -4.88 -3.87
C ARG A 105 -10.05 -5.77 -2.79
N THR A 106 -11.34 -5.59 -2.52
CA THR A 106 -12.10 -6.35 -1.52
C THR A 106 -13.20 -7.15 -2.19
N LYS A 107 -13.37 -8.40 -1.80
CA LYS A 107 -14.48 -9.26 -2.21
C LYS A 107 -15.46 -9.40 -1.06
N ILE A 108 -16.74 -9.18 -1.36
CA ILE A 108 -17.84 -9.35 -0.43
C ILE A 108 -18.35 -10.78 -0.57
N LEU A 109 -18.39 -11.52 0.53
CA LEU A 109 -18.78 -12.93 0.54
C LEU A 109 -20.20 -13.13 1.08
N LYS A 110 -20.59 -12.33 2.08
CA LYS A 110 -21.91 -12.35 2.72
C LYS A 110 -22.52 -10.95 2.78
N SER A 111 -23.81 -10.85 3.08
CA SER A 111 -24.50 -9.56 3.22
C SER A 111 -23.90 -8.66 4.29
N GLU A 112 -23.50 -9.27 5.41
CA GLU A 112 -22.87 -8.61 6.55
C GLU A 112 -21.52 -8.01 6.21
N GLY A 113 -20.87 -8.53 5.16
CA GLY A 113 -19.62 -8.05 4.62
C GLY A 113 -19.73 -6.76 3.81
N ALA A 114 -20.93 -6.31 3.44
CA ALA A 114 -21.13 -5.12 2.61
C ALA A 114 -20.52 -3.84 3.21
N LYS A 115 -20.48 -3.74 4.55
CA LYS A 115 -19.83 -2.62 5.27
C LYS A 115 -18.34 -2.46 4.93
N HIS A 116 -17.64 -3.55 4.59
CA HIS A 116 -16.22 -3.54 4.22
C HIS A 116 -15.97 -3.08 2.77
N ALA A 117 -17.04 -2.72 2.05
CA ALA A 117 -16.93 -1.96 0.81
C ALA A 117 -16.73 -0.47 1.05
N ASN A 118 -16.91 0.03 2.26
CA ASN A 118 -16.67 1.43 2.59
C ASN A 118 -15.23 1.59 3.10
N ILE A 119 -14.62 2.74 2.82
CA ILE A 119 -13.30 3.07 3.36
C ILE A 119 -13.26 4.53 3.83
N ASP A 120 -12.43 4.76 4.83
CA ASP A 120 -12.09 6.10 5.29
C ASP A 120 -10.64 6.41 4.88
N ILE A 121 -10.44 7.51 4.14
CA ILE A 121 -9.13 7.94 3.71
C ILE A 121 -8.75 9.19 4.49
N THR A 122 -7.83 9.04 5.44
CA THR A 122 -7.28 10.17 6.20
C THR A 122 -6.02 10.71 5.52
N TYR A 123 -5.94 12.03 5.36
CA TYR A 123 -4.81 12.72 4.75
C TYR A 123 -4.60 14.09 5.37
N CYS A 124 -3.40 14.66 5.22
CA CYS A 124 -3.11 16.01 5.68
C CYS A 124 -3.75 17.02 4.74
N ASP A 125 -4.77 17.71 5.23
CA ASP A 125 -5.52 18.71 4.47
C ASP A 125 -5.01 20.16 4.72
N GLY A 126 -4.06 20.30 5.63
CA GLY A 126 -3.49 21.59 6.03
C GLY A 126 -4.50 22.56 6.64
N ASP A 127 -4.01 23.55 7.36
CA ASP A 127 -4.82 24.69 7.78
C ASP A 127 -4.66 25.81 6.75
N LEU A 128 -5.67 25.99 5.91
CA LEU A 128 -5.72 27.09 4.94
C LEU A 128 -5.59 28.47 5.62
N ALA A 129 -5.96 28.57 6.91
CA ALA A 129 -5.87 29.82 7.68
C ALA A 129 -4.43 30.20 8.05
N LYS A 130 -3.50 29.24 8.09
CA LYS A 130 -2.11 29.49 8.47
C LYS A 130 -1.16 29.67 7.29
N ASN A 131 -1.67 29.75 6.07
CA ASN A 131 -0.86 29.92 4.85
C ASN A 131 0.23 28.83 4.70
N ASN A 132 -0.08 27.63 5.17
CA ASN A 132 0.85 26.51 5.18
C ASN A 132 0.62 25.67 3.93
N ASN A 133 1.56 25.74 2.96
CA ASN A 133 1.51 24.96 1.72
C ASN A 133 1.85 23.46 1.94
N ASN A 134 1.93 23.02 3.19
CA ASN A 134 2.39 21.69 3.58
C ASN A 134 1.21 20.72 3.73
N PHE A 135 0.36 20.61 2.71
CA PHE A 135 -0.81 19.73 2.67
C PHE A 135 -0.69 18.69 1.55
N ASP A 136 -1.37 17.59 1.75
CA ASP A 136 -1.45 16.53 0.75
C ASP A 136 -2.45 16.87 -0.34
N GLU A 137 -2.10 16.58 -1.57
CA GLU A 137 -3.01 16.63 -2.70
C GLU A 137 -3.47 15.22 -3.05
N MET A 138 -4.76 14.93 -2.85
CA MET A 138 -5.35 13.65 -3.26
C MET A 138 -5.77 13.75 -4.72
N THR A 139 -5.25 12.84 -5.54
CA THR A 139 -5.55 12.77 -6.98
C THR A 139 -5.99 11.37 -7.38
N ASP A 140 -6.62 11.26 -8.56
CA ASP A 140 -6.93 9.98 -9.20
C ASP A 140 -7.82 9.02 -8.39
N LEU A 141 -8.58 9.50 -7.41
CA LEU A 141 -9.49 8.63 -6.66
C LEU A 141 -10.52 8.00 -7.61
N LYS A 142 -10.51 6.68 -7.66
CA LYS A 142 -11.41 5.87 -8.48
C LYS A 142 -11.94 4.73 -7.64
N VAL A 143 -13.25 4.61 -7.58
CA VAL A 143 -13.94 3.51 -6.93
C VAL A 143 -14.77 2.76 -7.98
N THR A 144 -14.60 1.45 -8.03
CA THR A 144 -15.26 0.60 -9.01
C THR A 144 -15.84 -0.64 -8.36
N VAL A 145 -17.13 -0.88 -8.56
CA VAL A 145 -17.80 -2.12 -8.17
C VAL A 145 -17.91 -3.02 -9.38
N PHE A 146 -17.49 -4.25 -9.23
CA PHE A 146 -17.65 -5.32 -10.20
C PHE A 146 -18.66 -6.33 -9.67
N THR A 147 -19.62 -6.71 -10.50
CA THR A 147 -20.63 -7.73 -10.20
C THR A 147 -20.71 -8.72 -11.35
N LYS A 148 -21.25 -9.90 -11.10
CA LYS A 148 -21.65 -10.82 -12.17
C LYS A 148 -23.18 -10.83 -12.24
N ASN A 149 -23.74 -10.63 -13.43
CA ASN A 149 -25.17 -10.79 -13.64
C ASN A 149 -25.56 -12.29 -13.70
N GLU A 150 -26.84 -12.58 -13.79
CA GLU A 150 -27.39 -13.95 -13.87
C GLU A 150 -26.78 -14.81 -14.98
N LYS A 151 -26.30 -14.19 -16.05
CA LYS A 151 -25.63 -14.87 -17.19
C LYS A 151 -24.14 -15.05 -16.97
N GLY A 152 -23.59 -14.70 -15.78
CA GLY A 152 -22.19 -14.76 -15.45
C GLY A 152 -21.32 -13.67 -16.11
N LYS A 153 -21.94 -12.70 -16.81
CA LYS A 153 -21.21 -11.58 -17.42
C LYS A 153 -20.82 -10.56 -16.34
N VAL A 154 -19.57 -10.13 -16.36
CA VAL A 154 -19.06 -9.09 -15.46
C VAL A 154 -19.61 -7.73 -15.87
N GLU A 155 -20.21 -7.05 -14.92
CA GLU A 155 -20.65 -5.66 -14.99
C GLU A 155 -19.75 -4.79 -14.14
N LYS A 156 -19.55 -3.54 -14.57
CA LYS A 156 -18.65 -2.59 -13.95
C LYS A 156 -19.38 -1.27 -13.70
N LYS A 157 -19.52 -0.90 -12.43
CA LYS A 157 -20.11 0.38 -12.00
C LYS A 157 -19.01 1.25 -11.38
N LYS A 158 -18.77 2.42 -11.95
CA LYS A 158 -17.92 3.45 -11.33
C LYS A 158 -18.77 4.24 -10.35
N ILE A 159 -18.23 4.51 -9.17
CA ILE A 159 -18.87 5.33 -8.15
C ILE A 159 -18.48 6.78 -8.36
N ASN A 160 -19.44 7.68 -8.22
CA ASN A 160 -19.20 9.11 -8.32
C ASN A 160 -18.52 9.62 -7.04
N ILE A 161 -17.35 10.17 -7.18
CA ILE A 161 -16.56 10.70 -6.05
C ILE A 161 -17.13 12.02 -5.49
N ALA A 162 -17.97 12.73 -6.24
CA ALA A 162 -18.57 13.99 -5.78
C ALA A 162 -19.57 13.79 -4.63
N ASP A 163 -20.03 12.55 -4.41
CA ASP A 163 -20.99 12.21 -3.36
C ASP A 163 -20.29 11.84 -2.03
N PHE A 164 -18.96 11.81 -2.00
CA PHE A 164 -18.21 11.42 -0.82
C PHE A 164 -18.13 12.60 0.18
N LYS A 165 -18.37 12.25 1.45
CA LYS A 165 -18.32 13.22 2.54
C LYS A 165 -16.91 13.38 3.05
N LYS A 166 -16.48 14.64 3.21
CA LYS A 166 -15.22 15.01 3.82
C LYS A 166 -15.50 15.64 5.19
N ASP A 167 -14.89 15.11 6.23
CA ASP A 167 -14.93 15.65 7.57
C ASP A 167 -13.51 16.03 8.02
N ARG A 168 -13.38 17.08 8.84
CA ARG A 168 -12.11 17.41 9.49
C ARG A 168 -11.97 16.61 10.77
N VAL A 169 -10.78 16.05 10.97
CA VAL A 169 -10.40 15.33 12.20
C VAL A 169 -9.82 16.33 13.21
N ASP A 170 -8.95 17.21 12.74
CA ASP A 170 -8.29 18.27 13.52
C ASP A 170 -7.83 19.42 12.60
N ASP A 171 -6.95 20.28 13.09
CA ASP A 171 -6.44 21.44 12.32
C ASP A 171 -5.61 21.05 11.10
N ASN A 172 -5.07 19.83 11.03
CA ASN A 172 -4.16 19.40 9.99
C ASN A 172 -4.70 18.26 9.13
N TYR A 173 -5.63 17.44 9.66
CA TYR A 173 -6.10 16.25 9.00
C TYR A 173 -7.58 16.29 8.67
N ALA A 174 -7.91 15.72 7.54
CA ALA A 174 -9.27 15.43 7.11
C ALA A 174 -9.43 13.94 6.80
N VAL A 175 -10.67 13.48 6.88
CA VAL A 175 -11.07 12.14 6.46
C VAL A 175 -12.08 12.24 5.33
N LEU A 176 -11.87 11.49 4.27
CA LEU A 176 -12.82 11.31 3.17
C LEU A 176 -13.54 9.97 3.37
N HIS A 177 -14.83 10.04 3.64
CA HIS A 177 -15.69 8.87 3.81
C HIS A 177 -16.17 8.38 2.44
N VAL A 178 -15.65 7.24 2.02
CA VAL A 178 -16.03 6.61 0.75
C VAL A 178 -17.08 5.54 1.01
N VAL A 179 -18.33 5.88 0.74
CA VAL A 179 -19.46 4.96 0.89
C VAL A 179 -19.85 4.38 -0.47
N VAL A 180 -19.89 3.06 -0.56
CA VAL A 180 -20.19 2.34 -1.81
C VAL A 180 -21.57 1.72 -1.71
N PRO A 181 -22.57 2.27 -2.43
CA PRO A 181 -23.94 1.76 -2.40
C PRO A 181 -24.12 0.48 -3.20
N ASP A 182 -25.17 -0.27 -2.89
CA ASP A 182 -25.68 -1.41 -3.66
C ASP A 182 -24.69 -2.59 -3.78
N VAL A 183 -23.82 -2.75 -2.81
CA VAL A 183 -22.88 -3.87 -2.78
C VAL A 183 -23.58 -5.14 -2.29
N GLN A 184 -23.40 -6.23 -3.00
CA GLN A 184 -24.05 -7.52 -2.73
C GLN A 184 -23.03 -8.65 -2.55
N PRO A 185 -23.38 -9.77 -1.94
CA PRO A 185 -22.52 -10.95 -1.91
C PRO A 185 -22.04 -11.33 -3.33
N GLY A 186 -20.75 -11.62 -3.46
CA GLY A 186 -20.08 -11.86 -4.74
C GLY A 186 -19.52 -10.62 -5.42
N SER A 187 -19.88 -9.41 -4.99
CA SER A 187 -19.27 -8.17 -5.51
C SER A 187 -17.79 -8.10 -5.19
N ILE A 188 -17.03 -7.49 -6.13
CA ILE A 188 -15.64 -7.10 -5.91
C ILE A 188 -15.55 -5.59 -6.03
N VAL A 189 -14.96 -4.93 -5.03
CA VAL A 189 -14.81 -3.48 -4.99
C VAL A 189 -13.34 -3.14 -5.11
N GLU A 190 -13.01 -2.21 -6.00
CA GLU A 190 -11.65 -1.70 -6.19
C GLU A 190 -11.57 -0.22 -5.89
N TYR A 191 -10.52 0.14 -5.18
CA TYR A 191 -10.11 1.52 -4.91
C TYR A 191 -8.73 1.75 -5.50
N ILE A 192 -8.56 2.88 -6.17
CA ILE A 192 -7.26 3.36 -6.64
C ILE A 192 -7.24 4.85 -6.34
N TYR A 193 -6.25 5.31 -5.59
CA TYR A 193 -6.03 6.73 -5.36
C TYR A 193 -4.55 7.04 -5.21
N LYS A 194 -4.22 8.31 -5.42
CA LYS A 194 -2.88 8.83 -5.25
C LYS A 194 -2.90 10.01 -4.29
N ILE A 195 -1.83 10.13 -3.52
CA ILE A 195 -1.57 11.30 -2.68
C ILE A 195 -0.21 11.85 -3.08
N ARG A 196 -0.14 13.15 -3.32
CA ARG A 196 1.08 13.90 -3.53
C ARG A 196 1.32 14.76 -2.30
N SER A 197 2.43 14.54 -1.59
CA SER A 197 2.73 15.17 -0.31
C SER A 197 4.06 15.92 -0.35
N PRO A 198 4.13 17.17 0.08
CA PRO A 198 5.39 17.88 0.24
C PRO A 198 6.13 17.48 1.53
N ARG A 199 5.57 16.62 2.36
CA ARG A 199 6.14 16.20 3.65
C ARG A 199 7.14 15.07 3.46
N ALA A 200 8.35 15.41 2.98
CA ALA A 200 9.39 14.45 2.61
C ALA A 200 9.94 13.63 3.79
N SER A 201 9.82 14.16 5.01
CA SER A 201 10.25 13.53 6.25
C SER A 201 9.26 12.52 6.83
N PHE A 202 8.09 12.39 6.21
CA PHE A 202 7.00 11.55 6.71
C PHE A 202 6.57 10.54 5.65
N ILE A 203 6.36 9.30 6.08
CA ILE A 203 5.72 8.24 5.29
C ILE A 203 4.54 7.72 6.09
N TYR A 204 3.38 7.64 5.46
CA TYR A 204 2.20 7.04 6.08
C TYR A 204 2.45 5.58 6.45
N ASP A 205 1.98 5.19 7.64
CA ASP A 205 2.05 3.82 8.10
C ASP A 205 1.28 2.88 7.16
N TRP A 206 1.79 1.66 7.02
CA TRP A 206 1.10 0.62 6.27
C TRP A 206 0.58 -0.47 7.20
N VAL A 207 -0.74 -0.63 7.22
CA VAL A 207 -1.40 -1.67 8.01
C VAL A 207 -1.41 -2.95 7.21
N PHE A 208 -0.81 -4.02 7.73
CA PHE A 208 -0.84 -5.34 7.08
C PHE A 208 -2.09 -6.14 7.45
N GLN A 209 -2.55 -6.01 8.69
CA GLN A 209 -3.65 -6.77 9.27
C GLN A 209 -4.88 -5.88 9.44
N GLU A 210 -5.97 -6.25 8.79
CA GLU A 210 -7.26 -5.58 8.84
C GLU A 210 -8.23 -6.31 9.79
N ASP A 211 -9.44 -5.79 9.93
CA ASP A 211 -10.55 -6.45 10.63
C ASP A 211 -11.16 -7.62 9.85
N ILE A 212 -10.79 -7.78 8.58
CA ILE A 212 -11.13 -8.90 7.70
C ILE A 212 -9.87 -9.60 7.17
N PRO A 213 -9.96 -10.87 6.77
CA PRO A 213 -8.82 -11.59 6.21
C PRO A 213 -8.22 -10.87 5.00
N THR A 214 -6.90 -10.84 4.93
CA THR A 214 -6.15 -10.23 3.82
C THR A 214 -5.32 -11.28 3.11
N LEU A 215 -5.65 -11.59 1.84
CA LEU A 215 -4.92 -12.56 1.04
C LEU A 215 -3.52 -12.06 0.71
N ARG A 216 -3.39 -10.79 0.27
CA ARG A 216 -2.09 -10.14 0.06
C ARG A 216 -2.10 -8.67 0.46
N SER A 217 -1.08 -8.28 1.21
CA SER A 217 -0.77 -6.89 1.53
C SER A 217 0.67 -6.59 1.13
N LYS A 218 0.91 -5.55 0.32
CA LYS A 218 2.23 -5.19 -0.21
C LYS A 218 2.52 -3.71 -0.01
N CYS A 219 3.72 -3.42 0.49
CA CYS A 219 4.24 -2.07 0.60
C CYS A 219 5.56 -1.98 -0.18
N GLU A 220 5.65 -1.05 -1.11
CA GLU A 220 6.85 -0.75 -1.90
C GLU A 220 7.27 0.69 -1.65
N LEU A 221 8.54 0.88 -1.26
CA LEU A 221 9.11 2.19 -0.96
C LEU A 221 10.36 2.39 -1.79
N GLU A 222 10.39 3.42 -2.64
CA GLU A 222 11.60 3.85 -3.32
C GLU A 222 12.08 5.16 -2.71
N ILE A 223 13.05 5.07 -1.80
CA ILE A 223 13.50 6.17 -0.94
C ILE A 223 14.88 6.65 -1.39
N PRO A 224 15.10 7.96 -1.62
CA PRO A 224 16.43 8.51 -1.84
C PRO A 224 17.40 8.09 -0.74
N ALA A 225 18.61 7.63 -1.10
CA ALA A 225 19.57 7.06 -0.15
C ALA A 225 20.09 8.06 0.89
N PHE A 226 19.94 9.36 0.64
CA PHE A 226 20.27 10.41 1.60
C PHE A 226 19.19 10.61 2.68
N LEU A 227 17.96 10.12 2.46
CA LEU A 227 16.90 10.10 3.47
C LEU A 227 17.01 8.81 4.28
N LYS A 228 17.08 8.95 5.60
CA LYS A 228 17.15 7.80 6.51
C LYS A 228 15.83 7.68 7.27
N PHE A 229 15.24 6.50 7.23
CA PHE A 229 14.05 6.16 7.99
C PHE A 229 14.33 4.97 8.89
N ASN A 230 13.85 5.04 10.13
CA ASN A 230 13.70 3.87 10.96
C ASN A 230 12.44 3.14 10.52
N MET A 231 12.59 1.91 10.06
CA MET A 231 11.48 1.07 9.65
C MET A 231 11.24 0.00 10.71
N ASN A 232 10.09 0.04 11.33
CA ASN A 232 9.63 -1.03 12.19
C ASN A 232 8.72 -1.95 11.37
N VAL A 233 9.30 -3.02 10.83
CA VAL A 233 8.57 -4.04 10.07
C VAL A 233 8.34 -5.22 11.00
N PRO A 234 7.09 -5.66 11.21
CA PRO A 234 6.81 -6.85 11.99
C PRO A 234 7.54 -8.07 11.39
N ILE A 235 8.43 -8.68 12.16
CA ILE A 235 9.18 -9.85 11.70
C ILE A 235 8.38 -11.09 12.10
N ASN A 236 7.76 -11.74 11.13
CA ASN A 236 7.15 -13.05 11.30
C ASN A 236 7.17 -13.84 9.99
N ASN A 237 6.75 -15.10 10.05
CA ASN A 237 6.76 -16.00 8.90
C ASN A 237 5.81 -15.59 7.76
N LEU A 238 4.87 -14.68 8.01
CA LEU A 238 3.88 -14.22 7.03
C LEU A 238 4.34 -12.97 6.28
N ILE A 239 5.26 -12.18 6.87
CA ILE A 239 5.78 -10.97 6.26
C ILE A 239 7.21 -11.19 5.79
N LYS A 240 7.45 -10.88 4.52
CA LYS A 240 8.76 -10.95 3.86
C LYS A 240 9.16 -9.56 3.44
N SER A 241 10.43 -9.21 3.66
CA SER A 241 11.00 -7.95 3.20
C SER A 241 12.23 -8.18 2.34
N ASN A 242 12.40 -7.34 1.32
CA ASN A 242 13.58 -7.29 0.46
C ASN A 242 14.01 -5.85 0.27
N VAL A 243 15.31 -5.62 0.08
CA VAL A 243 15.89 -4.30 -0.18
C VAL A 243 16.81 -4.39 -1.37
N GLU A 244 16.62 -3.52 -2.35
CA GLU A 244 17.44 -3.43 -3.56
C GLU A 244 17.93 -1.99 -3.76
N ALA A 245 19.13 -1.83 -4.31
CA ALA A 245 19.62 -0.51 -4.72
C ALA A 245 18.96 -0.08 -6.02
N GLY A 246 18.55 1.18 -6.08
CA GLY A 246 17.95 1.80 -7.24
C GLY A 246 18.57 3.15 -7.58
N MET A 247 18.00 3.84 -8.55
CA MET A 247 18.43 5.17 -8.96
C MET A 247 17.25 5.93 -9.56
N ILE A 248 17.04 7.15 -9.10
CA ILE A 248 16.12 8.11 -9.72
C ILE A 248 16.93 9.17 -10.46
N THR A 249 16.37 9.67 -11.56
CA THR A 249 16.91 10.78 -12.32
C THR A 249 16.01 11.99 -12.12
N TYR A 250 16.61 13.15 -11.90
CA TYR A 250 15.88 14.41 -11.82
C TYR A 250 16.54 15.46 -12.71
N ASP A 251 15.72 16.27 -13.36
CA ASP A 251 16.18 17.32 -14.26
C ASP A 251 16.41 18.61 -13.48
N GLN A 252 17.53 19.28 -13.81
CA GLN A 252 17.69 20.69 -13.52
C GLN A 252 17.22 21.45 -14.75
N ASN A 253 16.10 22.15 -14.65
CA ASN A 253 15.59 23.04 -15.70
C ASN A 253 16.45 24.32 -15.81
N ARG A 254 17.72 24.13 -16.14
CA ARG A 254 18.55 25.24 -16.65
C ARG A 254 18.79 25.04 -18.14
N SER A 255 18.48 26.06 -18.91
CA SER A 255 18.66 26.09 -20.37
C SER A 255 20.10 25.85 -20.83
N ASP A 256 21.06 25.90 -19.90
CA ASP A 256 22.51 25.82 -20.14
C ASP A 256 23.16 24.49 -19.62
N LEU A 257 22.48 23.71 -18.78
CA LEU A 257 23.00 22.45 -18.24
C LEU A 257 22.05 21.29 -18.53
N LYS A 258 22.27 20.64 -19.68
CA LYS A 258 21.51 19.42 -20.08
C LYS A 258 21.92 18.15 -19.34
N ALA A 259 22.47 18.22 -18.15
CA ALA A 259 22.89 17.05 -17.39
C ALA A 259 21.81 16.66 -16.39
N ALA A 260 21.06 15.61 -16.71
CA ALA A 260 20.21 14.95 -15.75
C ALA A 260 21.04 14.48 -14.55
N LYS A 261 20.71 14.96 -13.35
CA LYS A 261 21.33 14.49 -12.12
C LYS A 261 20.72 13.16 -11.70
N ARG A 262 21.52 12.34 -11.05
CA ARG A 262 21.11 11.01 -10.54
C ARG A 262 21.22 10.98 -9.03
N CYS A 263 20.24 10.38 -8.42
CA CYS A 263 20.20 10.11 -6.98
C CYS A 263 20.05 8.61 -6.75
N ARG A 264 20.90 8.04 -5.90
CA ARG A 264 20.74 6.64 -5.46
C ARG A 264 19.48 6.52 -4.61
N THR A 265 18.80 5.40 -4.74
CA THR A 265 17.64 5.03 -3.94
C THR A 265 17.81 3.67 -3.29
N ASN A 266 17.08 3.44 -2.21
CA ASN A 266 16.83 2.13 -1.65
C ASN A 266 15.38 1.75 -1.96
N HIS A 267 15.19 0.62 -2.62
CA HIS A 267 13.87 0.08 -2.94
C HIS A 267 13.55 -1.04 -1.96
N TYR A 268 12.59 -0.80 -1.10
CA TYR A 268 12.08 -1.75 -0.11
C TYR A 268 10.79 -2.37 -0.64
N THR A 269 10.71 -3.69 -0.58
CA THR A 269 9.48 -4.45 -0.87
C THR A 269 9.12 -5.28 0.35
N ILE A 270 7.94 -5.03 0.92
CA ILE A 270 7.43 -5.71 2.10
C ILE A 270 6.10 -6.36 1.71
N VAL A 271 5.99 -7.68 1.86
CA VAL A 271 4.82 -8.45 1.42
C VAL A 271 4.35 -9.35 2.55
N GLY A 272 3.07 -9.29 2.84
CA GLY A 272 2.38 -10.22 3.72
C GLY A 272 1.30 -10.99 2.97
N ASP A 273 1.26 -12.30 3.14
CA ASP A 273 0.30 -13.19 2.50
C ASP A 273 -0.51 -13.97 3.53
N ASN A 274 -1.80 -14.19 3.26
CA ASN A 274 -2.72 -14.99 4.09
C ASN A 274 -2.81 -14.51 5.55
N ILE A 275 -3.01 -13.20 5.72
CA ILE A 275 -3.08 -12.55 7.02
C ILE A 275 -4.51 -12.68 7.57
N LEU A 276 -4.65 -13.25 8.77
CA LEU A 276 -5.94 -13.34 9.46
C LEU A 276 -6.36 -12.00 10.08
N PRO A 277 -7.65 -11.81 10.37
CA PRO A 277 -8.15 -10.58 10.96
C PRO A 277 -7.51 -10.26 12.31
N GLU A 278 -7.58 -8.98 12.69
CA GLU A 278 -7.15 -8.52 14.01
C GLU A 278 -7.89 -9.29 15.12
N GLY A 279 -7.14 -9.68 16.17
CA GLY A 279 -7.69 -10.44 17.31
C GLY A 279 -7.77 -11.96 17.13
N GLN A 280 -7.52 -12.48 15.93
CA GLN A 280 -7.32 -13.92 15.74
C GLN A 280 -5.84 -14.30 15.92
N PRO A 281 -5.53 -15.32 16.74
CA PRO A 281 -4.16 -15.77 16.91
C PRO A 281 -3.66 -16.37 15.59
N LEU A 282 -2.47 -15.94 15.15
CA LEU A 282 -1.76 -16.62 14.08
C LEU A 282 -1.41 -18.02 14.58
N LYS A 283 -1.99 -19.05 13.99
CA LYS A 283 -1.61 -20.44 14.30
C LYS A 283 -0.19 -20.65 13.78
N GLN A 284 0.79 -20.55 14.68
CA GLN A 284 2.15 -21.01 14.40
C GLN A 284 2.13 -22.54 14.20
N ASN A 285 2.71 -23.01 13.10
CA ASN A 285 3.13 -24.40 12.99
C ASN A 285 4.16 -24.68 14.10
N GLN A 286 3.72 -25.44 15.08
CA GLN A 286 4.42 -26.12 16.17
C GLN A 286 5.90 -25.76 16.37
N GLY A 287 6.16 -25.00 17.44
CA GLY A 287 7.48 -24.85 18.02
C GLY A 287 7.87 -23.42 18.36
N GLY A 288 7.38 -22.88 19.45
CA GLY A 288 7.89 -21.63 20.02
C GLY A 288 6.79 -20.69 20.51
N ASP A 289 6.93 -20.34 21.72
CA ASP A 289 6.36 -19.29 22.55
C ASP A 289 5.09 -18.55 22.06
N ASN A 290 4.05 -18.64 22.88
CA ASN A 290 2.72 -18.04 22.70
C ASN A 290 2.70 -16.52 22.91
N THR A 291 3.57 -15.76 22.31
CA THR A 291 3.45 -14.30 22.28
C THR A 291 2.48 -13.91 21.18
N LYS A 292 1.36 -13.29 21.57
CA LYS A 292 0.36 -12.68 20.71
C LYS A 292 0.95 -11.46 20.00
N GLU A 293 1.87 -11.66 19.07
CA GLU A 293 2.37 -10.57 18.23
C GLU A 293 1.34 -10.25 17.16
N GLN A 294 0.67 -9.12 17.34
CA GLN A 294 -0.24 -8.56 16.35
C GLN A 294 0.61 -7.88 15.27
N ILE A 295 0.46 -8.33 14.02
CA ILE A 295 1.08 -7.69 12.86
C ILE A 295 0.25 -6.47 12.48
N LYS A 296 0.41 -5.36 13.20
CA LYS A 296 -0.46 -4.23 12.96
C LYS A 296 0.05 -3.24 11.93
N ILE A 297 1.33 -2.89 11.94
CA ILE A 297 1.80 -1.67 11.26
C ILE A 297 3.27 -1.79 10.89
N ALA A 298 3.64 -1.33 9.69
CA ALA A 298 5.00 -0.92 9.39
C ALA A 298 5.10 0.59 9.63
N ASN A 299 5.83 1.00 10.66
CA ASN A 299 6.06 2.40 11.00
C ASN A 299 7.35 2.90 10.34
N PHE A 300 7.29 4.11 9.83
CA PHE A 300 8.42 4.77 9.19
C PHE A 300 8.71 6.09 9.91
N THR A 301 9.81 6.16 10.63
CA THR A 301 10.22 7.38 11.33
C THR A 301 11.50 7.92 10.71
N SER A 302 11.50 9.18 10.26
CA SER A 302 12.69 9.83 9.74
C SER A 302 13.73 10.05 10.85
N GLN A 303 14.97 9.64 10.61
CA GLN A 303 16.09 9.92 11.53
C GLN A 303 16.54 11.39 11.48
N ILE A 304 16.14 12.13 10.44
CA ILE A 304 16.55 13.53 10.25
C ILE A 304 15.80 14.45 11.22
N THR A 305 14.64 14.03 11.72
CA THR A 305 13.75 14.81 12.57
C THR A 305 13.90 14.57 14.07
N GLU A 306 14.89 13.78 14.53
CA GLU A 306 15.07 13.53 15.98
C GLU A 306 15.32 14.79 16.84
N ARG A 307 15.57 15.96 16.23
CA ARG A 307 15.71 17.22 16.96
C ARG A 307 14.47 18.11 17.02
N GLU A 308 13.48 17.88 16.16
CA GLU A 308 12.24 18.65 16.16
C GLU A 308 11.05 17.77 15.69
N GLN A 309 10.62 16.84 16.53
CA GLN A 309 9.25 16.37 16.40
C GLN A 309 8.36 17.58 16.76
N PRO A 310 7.49 18.06 15.88
CA PRO A 310 6.42 18.92 16.34
C PRO A 310 5.64 18.10 17.36
N ALA A 311 5.48 18.65 18.57
CA ALA A 311 4.78 18.03 19.69
C ALA A 311 3.27 17.86 19.45
N TYR A 312 2.85 17.67 18.21
CA TYR A 312 1.46 17.64 17.78
C TYR A 312 1.17 16.51 16.80
N LEU A 313 1.42 15.27 17.27
CA LEU A 313 0.57 14.17 16.84
C LEU A 313 -0.37 13.92 18.02
N PRO A 314 -1.68 14.20 17.91
CA PRO A 314 -2.64 13.75 18.90
C PRO A 314 -2.47 12.24 19.04
N ASN A 315 -2.32 11.75 20.27
CA ASN A 315 -2.28 10.32 20.55
C ASN A 315 -3.49 9.65 19.85
N GLY A 316 -3.24 8.89 18.79
CA GLY A 316 -4.25 8.10 18.11
C GLY A 316 -4.47 8.32 16.61
N VAL A 317 -3.83 9.30 15.97
CA VAL A 317 -3.97 9.53 14.51
C VAL A 317 -2.63 9.28 13.82
N THR A 318 -2.13 8.06 13.89
CA THR A 318 -0.90 7.65 13.19
C THR A 318 -1.18 6.74 12.00
N HIS A 319 -2.45 6.62 11.58
CA HIS A 319 -2.80 5.55 10.65
C HIS A 319 -3.59 6.07 9.47
N LEU A 320 -3.14 5.73 8.26
CA LEU A 320 -4.04 5.57 7.12
C LEU A 320 -4.90 4.33 7.46
N LYS A 321 -5.92 4.51 8.31
CA LYS A 321 -6.93 3.47 8.51
C LYS A 321 -7.78 3.43 7.25
N ILE A 322 -7.53 2.41 6.45
CA ILE A 322 -8.52 1.90 5.50
C ILE A 322 -9.42 1.03 6.38
N GLN A 323 -10.52 1.59 6.85
CA GLN A 323 -11.59 0.85 7.53
C GLN A 323 -12.57 0.29 6.55
#